data_aeffdc7d536e090067c4f55e62476f03
#
_entry.id   aeffdc7d536e090067c4f55e62476f03
#
_cell.length_a   1.000
_cell.length_b   1.000
_cell.length_c   1.000
_cell.angle_alpha   90.00
_cell.angle_beta   90.00
_cell.angle_gamma   90.00
#
_symmetry.space_group_name_H-M   'P 1'
#
loop_
_entity.id
_entity.type
_entity.pdbx_description
1 polymer ?
#
loop_
_entity_poly.entity_id
_entity_poly.type
_entity_poly.pdbx_seq_one_letter_code
_entity_poly.pdbx_strand_id
1 'polypeptide(L)'
;EDYKTKITEIPAQTTGEVHIYAKWIARKYTVIYDSNTPEGAKVTGKMPMQVFSYGQPAALSANKYACKGYAFMGWQTADGTFYADKEKVSVRTEGAADDTVYLYAIWQQTFTVSYDTQGGNPIVDNSYTYGKAMKLPVPVKEGFTFRGWYSDSAYKKKVASITASTKGDLQLYAKWSENTYNIVFNGNGSNGGSTKKLTIKYTELAAFTANGFFKKGYKFAGWNTVKTPTEAV
;
A
#
# COMPACT_ATOMS: atom_id res chain seq x y z
N GLU A 1 26.43 14.83 -41.62
CA GLU A 1 26.36 14.80 -43.10
C GLU A 1 24.93 14.46 -43.50
N ASP A 2 24.42 15.26 -44.47
CA ASP A 2 23.01 15.25 -44.83
C ASP A 2 22.76 14.26 -45.97
N TYR A 3 22.29 13.03 -45.61
CA TYR A 3 21.93 11.99 -46.60
C TYR A 3 20.68 12.32 -47.43
N LYS A 4 20.50 13.59 -47.83
CA LYS A 4 19.30 14.03 -48.56
C LYS A 4 19.26 13.58 -50.01
N THR A 5 20.43 13.36 -50.64
CA THR A 5 20.50 13.06 -52.06
C THR A 5 20.80 11.58 -52.30
N LYS A 6 19.88 10.89 -52.96
CA LYS A 6 20.11 9.52 -53.45
C LYS A 6 20.95 9.60 -54.74
N ILE A 7 22.09 8.92 -54.77
CA ILE A 7 22.95 8.78 -55.96
C ILE A 7 22.54 7.50 -56.67
N THR A 8 22.20 7.56 -57.92
CA THR A 8 21.81 6.43 -58.76
C THR A 8 22.81 6.12 -59.84
N GLU A 9 23.72 7.04 -60.17
CA GLU A 9 24.73 6.89 -61.18
C GLU A 9 25.97 7.68 -60.79
N ILE A 10 27.13 7.33 -61.38
CA ILE A 10 28.36 8.05 -61.21
C ILE A 10 28.51 8.95 -62.44
N PRO A 11 28.79 10.28 -62.34
CA PRO A 11 28.96 11.16 -63.46
C PRO A 11 30.10 10.70 -64.38
N ALA A 12 29.93 10.91 -65.69
CA ALA A 12 31.01 10.68 -66.65
C ALA A 12 32.22 11.54 -66.28
N GLN A 13 33.45 11.07 -66.62
CA GLN A 13 34.72 11.71 -66.28
C GLN A 13 35.10 11.74 -64.79
N THR A 14 34.45 10.94 -63.93
CA THR A 14 34.89 10.73 -62.57
C THR A 14 36.28 10.02 -62.60
N THR A 15 37.25 10.55 -61.87
CA THR A 15 38.60 9.97 -61.74
C THR A 15 38.95 9.78 -60.27
N GLY A 16 39.78 8.78 -59.95
CA GLY A 16 40.21 8.46 -58.61
C GLY A 16 39.27 7.47 -57.90
N GLU A 17 39.43 7.31 -56.57
CA GLU A 17 38.65 6.41 -55.77
C GLU A 17 37.38 7.13 -55.29
N VAL A 18 36.25 6.51 -55.52
CA VAL A 18 34.90 7.01 -55.10
C VAL A 18 34.29 6.08 -54.09
N HIS A 19 34.03 6.59 -52.90
CA HIS A 19 33.35 5.86 -51.84
C HIS A 19 31.83 6.11 -51.90
N ILE A 20 31.04 5.06 -52.00
CA ILE A 20 29.59 5.09 -51.98
C ILE A 20 29.10 4.38 -50.72
N TYR A 21 28.28 5.06 -49.94
CA TYR A 21 27.76 4.57 -48.65
C TYR A 21 26.29 4.19 -48.77
N ALA A 22 25.95 3.00 -48.25
CA ALA A 22 24.57 2.54 -48.20
C ALA A 22 23.78 3.37 -47.17
N LYS A 23 22.61 3.83 -47.59
CA LYS A 23 21.63 4.47 -46.69
C LYS A 23 20.63 3.45 -46.23
N TRP A 24 20.57 3.25 -44.94
CA TRP A 24 19.58 2.36 -44.30
C TRP A 24 18.47 3.16 -43.63
N ILE A 25 17.23 2.72 -43.78
CA ILE A 25 16.06 3.26 -43.09
C ILE A 25 15.52 2.17 -42.21
N ALA A 26 15.35 2.46 -40.91
CA ALA A 26 14.77 1.51 -39.95
C ALA A 26 13.35 1.10 -40.38
N ARG A 27 13.11 -0.18 -40.47
CA ARG A 27 11.78 -0.72 -40.67
C ARG A 27 10.90 -0.38 -39.46
N LYS A 28 9.58 -0.32 -39.68
CA LYS A 28 8.62 -0.12 -38.64
C LYS A 28 7.89 -1.41 -38.35
N TYR A 29 7.41 -1.55 -37.12
CA TYR A 29 6.50 -2.62 -36.69
C TYR A 29 5.39 -2.06 -35.80
N THR A 30 4.26 -2.76 -35.73
CA THR A 30 3.09 -2.35 -34.94
C THR A 30 3.02 -3.17 -33.69
N VAL A 31 2.81 -2.50 -32.55
CA VAL A 31 2.46 -3.12 -31.28
C VAL A 31 0.95 -3.03 -31.07
N ILE A 32 0.32 -4.17 -30.88
CA ILE A 32 -1.11 -4.31 -30.55
C ILE A 32 -1.23 -4.73 -29.10
N TYR A 33 -2.03 -3.98 -28.33
CA TYR A 33 -2.29 -4.25 -26.93
C TYR A 33 -3.57 -5.08 -26.82
N ASP A 34 -3.45 -6.31 -26.33
CA ASP A 34 -4.59 -7.19 -26.05
C ASP A 34 -4.99 -7.07 -24.57
N SER A 35 -6.27 -6.93 -24.33
CA SER A 35 -6.82 -6.86 -22.98
C SER A 35 -6.62 -8.12 -22.16
N ASN A 36 -6.40 -9.26 -22.80
CA ASN A 36 -6.21 -10.58 -22.19
C ASN A 36 -7.18 -10.80 -21.01
N THR A 37 -8.46 -10.66 -21.31
CA THR A 37 -9.53 -10.62 -20.31
C THR A 37 -9.55 -11.91 -19.47
N PRO A 38 -9.45 -11.82 -18.13
CA PRO A 38 -9.59 -12.98 -17.26
C PRO A 38 -10.96 -13.67 -17.44
N GLU A 39 -10.98 -14.97 -17.31
CA GLU A 39 -12.21 -15.78 -17.43
C GLU A 39 -13.30 -15.26 -16.48
N GLY A 40 -14.52 -15.10 -17.01
CA GLY A 40 -15.66 -14.59 -16.26
C GLY A 40 -15.62 -13.10 -15.88
N ALA A 41 -14.54 -12.39 -16.25
CA ALA A 41 -14.41 -10.96 -16.00
C ALA A 41 -14.81 -10.11 -17.22
N LYS A 42 -14.90 -8.80 -17.00
CA LYS A 42 -15.15 -7.82 -18.07
C LYS A 42 -14.09 -6.72 -18.01
N VAL A 43 -13.30 -6.62 -19.07
CA VAL A 43 -12.38 -5.50 -19.26
C VAL A 43 -13.09 -4.36 -19.97
N THR A 44 -12.83 -3.14 -19.54
CA THR A 44 -13.28 -1.89 -20.15
C THR A 44 -12.09 -1.07 -20.62
N GLY A 45 -12.34 -0.04 -21.41
CA GLY A 45 -11.27 0.77 -22.01
C GLY A 45 -10.82 0.23 -23.37
N LYS A 46 -9.94 0.98 -24.03
CA LYS A 46 -9.36 0.62 -25.32
C LYS A 46 -7.92 1.13 -25.41
N MET A 47 -7.04 0.35 -26.00
CA MET A 47 -5.67 0.73 -26.29
C MET A 47 -5.51 1.00 -27.81
N PRO A 48 -4.91 2.13 -28.22
CA PRO A 48 -4.53 2.32 -29.62
C PRO A 48 -3.36 1.44 -29.99
N MET A 49 -3.27 1.04 -31.24
CA MET A 49 -2.04 0.49 -31.81
C MET A 49 -0.91 1.51 -31.69
N GLN A 50 0.30 1.04 -31.50
CA GLN A 50 1.49 1.88 -31.43
C GLN A 50 2.54 1.42 -32.46
N VAL A 51 3.12 2.36 -33.19
CA VAL A 51 4.14 2.07 -34.20
C VAL A 51 5.52 2.35 -33.63
N PHE A 52 6.40 1.36 -33.74
CA PHE A 52 7.82 1.41 -33.35
C PHE A 52 8.72 1.35 -34.57
N SER A 53 9.96 1.80 -34.41
CA SER A 53 11.03 1.61 -35.37
C SER A 53 12.04 0.61 -34.84
N TYR A 54 12.55 -0.27 -35.70
CA TYR A 54 13.60 -1.22 -35.32
C TYR A 54 14.84 -0.49 -34.80
N GLY A 55 15.41 -1.02 -33.70
CA GLY A 55 16.59 -0.44 -33.07
C GLY A 55 16.39 0.88 -32.35
N GLN A 56 15.15 1.38 -32.26
CA GLN A 56 14.82 2.63 -31.59
C GLN A 56 13.87 2.35 -30.42
N PRO A 57 14.36 2.28 -29.17
CA PRO A 57 13.52 2.09 -28.00
C PRO A 57 12.55 3.25 -27.79
N ALA A 58 11.27 2.92 -27.57
CA ALA A 58 10.22 3.89 -27.25
C ALA A 58 9.42 3.42 -26.04
N ALA A 59 8.78 4.35 -25.34
CA ALA A 59 7.92 4.02 -24.22
C ALA A 59 6.63 3.37 -24.72
N LEU A 60 6.21 2.29 -24.06
CA LEU A 60 4.89 1.68 -24.25
C LEU A 60 3.79 2.69 -23.89
N SER A 61 2.67 2.62 -24.60
CA SER A 61 1.50 3.43 -24.27
C SER A 61 0.99 3.05 -22.87
N ALA A 62 0.63 4.08 -22.07
CA ALA A 62 0.04 3.87 -20.77
C ALA A 62 -1.21 2.99 -20.87
N ASN A 63 -1.37 2.04 -19.96
CA ASN A 63 -2.55 1.19 -19.90
C ASN A 63 -3.82 2.02 -19.73
N LYS A 64 -4.83 1.73 -20.55
CA LYS A 64 -6.19 2.29 -20.49
C LYS A 64 -7.26 1.23 -20.23
N TYR A 65 -6.85 -0.04 -20.09
CA TYR A 65 -7.78 -1.10 -19.69
C TYR A 65 -8.04 -1.07 -18.20
N ALA A 66 -9.26 -1.37 -17.80
CA ALA A 66 -9.66 -1.59 -16.41
C ALA A 66 -10.49 -2.88 -16.31
N CYS A 67 -10.23 -3.66 -15.28
CA CYS A 67 -10.95 -4.90 -14.99
C CYS A 67 -11.39 -4.88 -13.53
N LYS A 68 -12.71 -4.91 -13.27
CA LYS A 68 -13.24 -4.91 -11.91
C LYS A 68 -12.76 -6.16 -11.15
N GLY A 69 -12.21 -5.98 -9.96
CA GLY A 69 -11.68 -7.07 -9.13
C GLY A 69 -10.28 -7.53 -9.53
N TYR A 70 -9.60 -6.80 -10.42
CA TYR A 70 -8.24 -7.11 -10.84
C TYR A 70 -7.38 -5.86 -10.92
N ALA A 71 -6.11 -6.00 -10.59
CA ALA A 71 -5.07 -4.99 -10.81
C ALA A 71 -4.30 -5.32 -12.09
N PHE A 72 -4.05 -4.32 -12.91
CA PHE A 72 -3.14 -4.44 -14.04
C PHE A 72 -1.69 -4.49 -13.55
N MET A 73 -0.93 -5.49 -14.01
CA MET A 73 0.44 -5.75 -13.53
C MET A 73 1.51 -5.40 -14.57
N GLY A 74 1.13 -5.26 -15.83
CA GLY A 74 2.05 -5.04 -16.93
C GLY A 74 1.61 -5.78 -18.18
N TRP A 75 2.52 -5.88 -19.13
CA TRP A 75 2.33 -6.49 -20.44
C TRP A 75 3.22 -7.73 -20.60
N GLN A 76 2.79 -8.67 -21.39
CA GLN A 76 3.56 -9.88 -21.70
C GLN A 76 3.44 -10.23 -23.18
N THR A 77 4.52 -10.66 -23.80
CA THR A 77 4.52 -11.28 -25.13
C THR A 77 4.10 -12.75 -25.05
N ALA A 78 3.80 -13.37 -26.18
CA ALA A 78 3.42 -14.78 -26.24
C ALA A 78 4.51 -15.74 -25.73
N ASP A 79 5.78 -15.34 -25.79
CA ASP A 79 6.93 -16.10 -25.27
C ASP A 79 7.18 -15.91 -23.77
N GLY A 80 6.37 -15.06 -23.10
CA GLY A 80 6.46 -14.82 -21.67
C GLY A 80 7.33 -13.63 -21.26
N THR A 81 7.88 -12.88 -22.18
CA THR A 81 8.68 -11.68 -21.85
C THR A 81 7.78 -10.60 -21.24
N PHE A 82 8.13 -10.15 -20.03
CA PHE A 82 7.38 -9.15 -19.28
C PHE A 82 7.88 -7.73 -19.55
N TYR A 83 6.94 -6.78 -19.61
CA TYR A 83 7.17 -5.35 -19.68
C TYR A 83 6.30 -4.59 -18.69
N ALA A 84 6.88 -3.64 -17.96
CA ALA A 84 6.12 -2.75 -17.09
C ALA A 84 5.28 -1.74 -17.93
N ASP A 85 4.25 -1.16 -17.29
CA ASP A 85 3.49 -0.09 -17.91
C ASP A 85 4.40 1.11 -18.24
N LYS A 86 4.29 1.66 -19.46
CA LYS A 86 5.12 2.78 -19.95
C LYS A 86 6.61 2.50 -20.04
N GLU A 87 7.03 1.26 -19.91
CA GLU A 87 8.44 0.93 -20.03
C GLU A 87 9.01 1.35 -21.38
N LYS A 88 10.23 1.90 -21.38
CA LYS A 88 10.95 2.26 -22.61
C LYS A 88 11.70 1.04 -23.12
N VAL A 89 11.20 0.47 -24.21
CA VAL A 89 11.66 -0.83 -24.71
C VAL A 89 11.79 -0.86 -26.22
N SER A 90 12.56 -1.82 -26.71
CA SER A 90 12.53 -2.31 -28.08
C SER A 90 11.89 -3.71 -28.00
N VAL A 91 10.58 -3.80 -28.26
CA VAL A 91 9.81 -5.05 -28.07
C VAL A 91 10.14 -6.10 -29.13
N ARG A 92 10.92 -5.74 -30.13
CA ARG A 92 11.32 -6.63 -31.20
C ARG A 92 12.79 -6.50 -31.50
N THR A 93 13.48 -7.63 -31.53
CA THR A 93 14.84 -7.78 -32.02
C THR A 93 14.82 -8.22 -33.48
N GLU A 94 15.94 -8.03 -34.18
CA GLU A 94 16.08 -8.32 -35.63
C GLU A 94 15.69 -9.75 -35.99
N GLY A 95 15.15 -9.93 -37.20
CA GLY A 95 14.94 -11.25 -37.84
C GLY A 95 13.53 -11.83 -37.81
N ALA A 96 12.55 -11.16 -37.19
CA ALA A 96 11.17 -11.67 -37.20
C ALA A 96 10.44 -11.34 -38.52
N ALA A 97 9.69 -12.30 -39.05
CA ALA A 97 9.01 -12.19 -40.35
C ALA A 97 7.80 -11.22 -40.33
N ASP A 98 7.13 -11.05 -39.18
CA ASP A 98 5.90 -10.26 -39.07
C ASP A 98 6.18 -8.86 -38.50
N ASP A 99 5.54 -7.86 -39.08
CA ASP A 99 5.63 -6.47 -38.60
C ASP A 99 4.62 -6.15 -37.48
N THR A 100 4.13 -7.17 -36.77
CA THR A 100 3.16 -7.01 -35.67
C THR A 100 3.60 -7.77 -34.43
N VAL A 101 3.49 -7.13 -33.27
CA VAL A 101 3.75 -7.71 -31.95
C VAL A 101 2.52 -7.54 -31.07
N TYR A 102 2.07 -8.60 -30.45
CA TYR A 102 0.98 -8.59 -29.47
C TYR A 102 1.56 -8.49 -28.06
N LEU A 103 1.04 -7.55 -27.27
CA LEU A 103 1.29 -7.42 -25.85
C LEU A 103 0.00 -7.70 -25.10
N TYR A 104 0.00 -8.76 -24.32
CA TYR A 104 -1.14 -9.22 -23.54
C TYR A 104 -1.11 -8.63 -22.16
N ALA A 105 -2.22 -8.04 -21.70
CA ALA A 105 -2.34 -7.51 -20.35
C ALA A 105 -2.23 -8.64 -19.32
N ILE A 106 -1.47 -8.38 -18.25
CA ILE A 106 -1.38 -9.26 -17.09
C ILE A 106 -2.27 -8.70 -15.99
N TRP A 107 -3.18 -9.53 -15.49
CA TRP A 107 -4.12 -9.19 -14.44
C TRP A 107 -3.87 -10.01 -13.18
N GLN A 108 -3.95 -9.35 -12.02
CA GLN A 108 -3.88 -9.99 -10.72
C GLN A 108 -5.16 -9.70 -9.94
N GLN A 109 -5.80 -10.73 -9.39
CA GLN A 109 -7.03 -10.59 -8.62
C GLN A 109 -6.83 -9.71 -7.38
N THR A 110 -7.79 -8.83 -7.11
CA THR A 110 -7.82 -7.94 -5.94
C THR A 110 -9.05 -8.23 -5.09
N PHE A 111 -8.92 -8.00 -3.79
CA PHE A 111 -9.97 -8.16 -2.79
C PHE A 111 -10.03 -6.92 -1.91
N THR A 112 -11.17 -6.70 -1.26
CA THR A 112 -11.35 -5.60 -0.30
C THR A 112 -10.98 -6.02 1.11
N VAL A 113 -10.54 -5.08 1.92
CA VAL A 113 -10.42 -5.21 3.37
C VAL A 113 -11.09 -4.01 4.02
N SER A 114 -12.11 -4.31 4.83
CA SER A 114 -12.87 -3.31 5.59
C SER A 114 -12.56 -3.43 7.08
N TYR A 115 -12.58 -2.30 7.78
CA TYR A 115 -12.14 -2.20 9.16
C TYR A 115 -13.26 -1.69 10.07
N ASP A 116 -13.72 -2.53 10.98
CA ASP A 116 -14.50 -2.10 12.12
C ASP A 116 -13.56 -1.86 13.32
N THR A 117 -13.32 -0.59 13.62
CA THR A 117 -12.37 -0.20 14.67
C THR A 117 -12.93 -0.33 16.08
N GLN A 118 -14.21 -0.73 16.26
CA GLN A 118 -14.86 -0.93 17.56
C GLN A 118 -14.67 0.27 18.50
N GLY A 119 -14.90 1.47 17.93
CA GLY A 119 -14.78 2.74 18.65
C GLY A 119 -13.35 3.29 18.75
N GLY A 120 -12.41 2.76 18.02
CA GLY A 120 -11.12 3.42 17.72
C GLY A 120 -11.25 4.48 16.61
N ASN A 121 -10.17 5.21 16.33
CA ASN A 121 -10.14 6.13 15.21
C ASN A 121 -10.49 5.41 13.90
N PRO A 122 -11.23 6.05 12.98
CA PRO A 122 -11.64 5.43 11.73
C PRO A 122 -10.43 5.08 10.85
N ILE A 123 -10.53 3.95 10.16
CA ILE A 123 -9.57 3.50 9.15
C ILE A 123 -10.35 3.31 7.85
N VAL A 124 -9.82 3.90 6.78
CA VAL A 124 -10.43 3.78 5.45
C VAL A 124 -10.26 2.36 4.92
N ASP A 125 -11.33 1.80 4.37
CA ASP A 125 -11.29 0.53 3.67
C ASP A 125 -10.27 0.58 2.54
N ASN A 126 -9.62 -0.54 2.28
CA ASN A 126 -8.56 -0.64 1.29
C ASN A 126 -8.76 -1.89 0.43
N SER A 127 -7.90 -2.06 -0.57
CA SER A 127 -7.84 -3.27 -1.36
C SER A 127 -6.45 -3.90 -1.26
N TYR A 128 -6.39 -5.22 -1.43
CA TYR A 128 -5.14 -5.94 -1.52
C TYR A 128 -5.12 -6.86 -2.75
N THR A 129 -3.94 -7.11 -3.26
CA THR A 129 -3.72 -7.93 -4.45
C THR A 129 -3.30 -9.32 -4.03
N TYR A 130 -3.96 -10.35 -4.55
CA TYR A 130 -3.54 -11.74 -4.37
C TYR A 130 -2.07 -11.91 -4.79
N GLY A 131 -1.33 -12.71 -4.05
CA GLY A 131 0.11 -12.89 -4.28
C GLY A 131 1.02 -11.85 -3.60
N LYS A 132 0.45 -10.80 -2.99
CA LYS A 132 1.21 -9.77 -2.27
C LYS A 132 0.81 -9.71 -0.80
N ALA A 133 1.79 -9.67 0.09
CA ALA A 133 1.55 -9.46 1.51
C ALA A 133 1.27 -7.98 1.81
N MET A 134 0.37 -7.71 2.78
CA MET A 134 0.07 -6.36 3.24
C MET A 134 0.03 -6.33 4.77
N LYS A 135 0.65 -5.31 5.37
CA LYS A 135 0.54 -5.03 6.80
C LYS A 135 -0.79 -4.37 7.11
N LEU A 136 -1.40 -4.78 8.20
CA LEU A 136 -2.63 -4.16 8.68
C LEU A 136 -2.32 -2.88 9.49
N PRO A 137 -3.14 -1.83 9.37
CA PRO A 137 -2.99 -0.62 10.16
C PRO A 137 -3.27 -0.88 11.64
N VAL A 138 -2.75 0.00 12.50
CA VAL A 138 -2.97 -0.06 13.95
C VAL A 138 -3.84 1.12 14.35
N PRO A 139 -5.09 0.89 14.76
CA PRO A 139 -5.95 1.96 15.25
C PRO A 139 -5.56 2.40 16.67
N VAL A 140 -6.06 3.58 17.05
CA VAL A 140 -5.89 4.15 18.39
C VAL A 140 -7.26 4.34 19.03
N LYS A 141 -7.36 4.02 20.32
CA LYS A 141 -8.54 4.27 21.17
C LYS A 141 -8.06 4.73 22.52
N GLU A 142 -8.48 5.92 22.92
CA GLU A 142 -8.09 6.49 24.21
C GLU A 142 -8.52 5.60 25.37
N GLY A 143 -7.62 5.35 26.30
CA GLY A 143 -7.85 4.48 27.45
C GLY A 143 -7.79 2.98 27.16
N PHE A 144 -7.48 2.58 25.91
CA PHE A 144 -7.46 1.17 25.52
C PHE A 144 -6.17 0.80 24.81
N THR A 145 -5.77 -0.45 24.93
CA THR A 145 -4.65 -1.05 24.21
C THR A 145 -5.16 -1.96 23.10
N PHE A 146 -4.69 -1.72 21.87
CA PHE A 146 -5.03 -2.56 20.71
C PHE A 146 -4.45 -3.97 20.86
N ARG A 147 -5.28 -5.01 20.69
CA ARG A 147 -4.91 -6.42 20.82
C ARG A 147 -4.83 -7.16 19.49
N GLY A 148 -5.17 -6.49 18.40
CA GLY A 148 -5.08 -7.03 17.05
C GLY A 148 -6.40 -7.02 16.32
N TRP A 149 -6.33 -7.37 15.05
CA TRP A 149 -7.46 -7.56 14.16
C TRP A 149 -7.96 -9.00 14.21
N TYR A 150 -9.27 -9.17 14.04
CA TYR A 150 -9.94 -10.46 13.98
C TYR A 150 -10.92 -10.48 12.81
N SER A 151 -11.06 -11.65 12.14
CA SER A 151 -12.00 -11.82 11.02
C SER A 151 -13.42 -12.18 11.46
N ASP A 152 -13.69 -12.20 12.76
CA ASP A 152 -15.00 -12.43 13.33
C ASP A 152 -15.23 -11.54 14.56
N SER A 153 -16.49 -11.10 14.75
CA SER A 153 -16.88 -10.22 15.85
C SER A 153 -16.81 -10.88 17.23
N ALA A 154 -16.68 -12.22 17.29
CA ALA A 154 -16.49 -12.97 18.53
C ALA A 154 -15.00 -13.10 18.92
N TYR A 155 -14.09 -12.51 18.12
CA TYR A 155 -12.64 -12.48 18.35
C TYR A 155 -11.99 -13.87 18.47
N LYS A 156 -12.46 -14.85 17.70
CA LYS A 156 -11.91 -16.21 17.71
C LYS A 156 -10.75 -16.39 16.72
N LYS A 157 -10.79 -15.69 15.57
CA LYS A 157 -9.82 -15.82 14.48
C LYS A 157 -8.99 -14.55 14.32
N LYS A 158 -7.81 -14.54 14.94
CA LYS A 158 -6.89 -13.39 14.83
C LYS A 158 -6.24 -13.33 13.46
N VAL A 159 -6.17 -12.12 12.88
CA VAL A 159 -5.50 -11.82 11.61
C VAL A 159 -4.33 -10.90 11.90
N ALA A 160 -3.11 -11.44 11.80
CA ALA A 160 -1.88 -10.69 12.06
C ALA A 160 -1.47 -9.80 10.87
N SER A 161 -1.66 -10.31 9.65
CA SER A 161 -1.35 -9.63 8.39
C SER A 161 -2.13 -10.30 7.26
N ILE A 162 -2.22 -9.63 6.13
CA ILE A 162 -2.63 -10.26 4.87
C ILE A 162 -1.39 -10.88 4.24
N THR A 163 -1.43 -12.19 3.98
CA THR A 163 -0.33 -12.93 3.35
C THR A 163 -0.53 -13.02 1.84
N ALA A 164 0.51 -13.43 1.11
CA ALA A 164 0.43 -13.64 -0.33
C ALA A 164 -0.62 -14.70 -0.73
N SER A 165 -0.95 -15.64 0.17
CA SER A 165 -1.97 -16.68 -0.07
C SER A 165 -3.39 -16.29 0.37
N THR A 166 -3.56 -15.11 0.97
CA THR A 166 -4.88 -14.64 1.43
C THR A 166 -5.77 -14.35 0.22
N LYS A 167 -7.00 -14.88 0.24
CA LYS A 167 -8.02 -14.70 -0.80
C LYS A 167 -9.35 -14.29 -0.18
N GLY A 168 -10.15 -13.55 -0.96
CA GLY A 168 -11.50 -13.13 -0.60
C GLY A 168 -11.54 -11.80 0.15
N ASP A 169 -12.71 -11.18 0.15
CA ASP A 169 -12.93 -9.95 0.89
C ASP A 169 -12.86 -10.21 2.40
N LEU A 170 -12.28 -9.26 3.12
CA LEU A 170 -12.07 -9.35 4.56
C LEU A 170 -12.83 -8.24 5.28
N GLN A 171 -13.62 -8.63 6.29
CA GLN A 171 -14.12 -7.72 7.31
C GLN A 171 -13.32 -7.96 8.59
N LEU A 172 -12.61 -6.93 9.08
CA LEU A 172 -11.75 -7.01 10.26
C LEU A 172 -12.31 -6.20 11.40
N TYR A 173 -12.30 -6.81 12.61
CA TYR A 173 -12.79 -6.23 13.86
C TYR A 173 -11.62 -5.98 14.81
N ALA A 174 -11.46 -4.74 15.28
CA ALA A 174 -10.46 -4.39 16.25
C ALA A 174 -10.79 -4.95 17.63
N LYS A 175 -9.87 -5.68 18.25
CA LYS A 175 -10.00 -6.08 19.66
C LYS A 175 -9.22 -5.13 20.54
N TRP A 176 -9.85 -4.72 21.63
CA TRP A 176 -9.30 -3.81 22.61
C TRP A 176 -9.19 -4.47 23.99
N SER A 177 -8.23 -4.01 24.76
CA SER A 177 -8.13 -4.27 26.19
C SER A 177 -8.13 -2.92 26.90
N GLU A 178 -9.02 -2.77 27.84
CA GLU A 178 -9.09 -1.55 28.64
C GLU A 178 -7.85 -1.39 29.50
N ASN A 179 -7.31 -0.19 29.55
CA ASN A 179 -6.15 0.14 30.35
C ASN A 179 -6.53 0.30 31.83
N THR A 180 -5.60 -0.02 32.70
CA THR A 180 -5.74 0.21 34.13
C THR A 180 -4.79 1.30 34.61
N TYR A 181 -5.22 2.06 35.57
CA TYR A 181 -4.46 3.14 36.20
C TYR A 181 -4.32 2.87 37.69
N ASN A 182 -3.19 3.28 38.24
CA ASN A 182 -2.94 3.24 39.68
C ASN A 182 -3.08 4.64 40.25
N ILE A 183 -3.95 4.79 41.22
CA ILE A 183 -4.03 5.99 42.07
C ILE A 183 -3.18 5.72 43.30
N VAL A 184 -2.14 6.51 43.46
CA VAL A 184 -1.22 6.43 44.61
C VAL A 184 -1.50 7.59 45.53
N PHE A 185 -1.84 7.29 46.78
CA PHE A 185 -2.13 8.26 47.81
C PHE A 185 -0.82 8.66 48.50
N ASN A 186 -0.58 9.98 48.62
CA ASN A 186 0.59 10.54 49.31
C ASN A 186 0.11 11.23 50.58
N GLY A 187 0.76 10.93 51.70
CA GLY A 187 0.39 11.51 53.00
C GLY A 187 0.80 13.00 53.18
N ASN A 188 1.47 13.60 52.18
CA ASN A 188 1.82 15.03 52.14
C ASN A 188 2.34 15.59 53.46
N GLY A 189 3.38 14.96 54.01
CA GLY A 189 3.96 15.34 55.32
C GLY A 189 3.18 14.75 56.53
N SER A 190 2.48 13.64 56.35
CA SER A 190 1.92 12.86 57.47
C SER A 190 3.00 12.41 58.42
N ASN A 191 2.63 12.24 59.69
CA ASN A 191 3.50 11.66 60.71
C ASN A 191 3.55 10.13 60.70
N GLY A 192 2.64 9.51 59.92
CA GLY A 192 2.58 8.08 59.78
C GLY A 192 1.29 7.59 59.14
N GLY A 193 1.15 6.26 59.11
CA GLY A 193 0.04 5.59 58.43
C GLY A 193 0.31 5.35 56.94
N SER A 194 -0.59 4.71 56.24
CA SER A 194 -0.56 4.48 54.80
C SER A 194 -1.95 4.31 54.23
N THR A 195 -2.15 4.67 52.99
CA THR A 195 -3.39 4.43 52.27
C THR A 195 -3.07 3.50 51.09
N LYS A 196 -3.79 2.41 50.99
CA LYS A 196 -3.63 1.40 49.94
C LYS A 196 -3.89 2.04 48.57
N LYS A 197 -2.98 1.83 47.61
CA LYS A 197 -3.19 2.26 46.21
C LYS A 197 -4.48 1.67 45.66
N LEU A 198 -5.17 2.43 44.82
CA LEU A 198 -6.36 1.98 44.11
C LEU A 198 -5.97 1.75 42.64
N THR A 199 -6.34 0.58 42.10
CA THR A 199 -6.21 0.27 40.67
C THR A 199 -7.57 0.27 40.03
N ILE A 200 -7.78 1.13 39.03
CA ILE A 200 -9.06 1.29 38.34
C ILE A 200 -8.88 1.11 36.85
N LYS A 201 -9.92 0.75 36.14
CA LYS A 201 -9.97 0.74 34.68
C LYS A 201 -10.30 2.14 34.15
N TYR A 202 -9.97 2.39 32.89
CA TYR A 202 -10.17 3.71 32.27
C TYR A 202 -11.62 4.20 32.32
N THR A 203 -12.58 3.30 32.10
CA THR A 203 -14.02 3.66 32.13
C THR A 203 -14.65 3.51 33.51
N GLU A 204 -13.89 3.07 34.51
CA GLU A 204 -14.40 2.80 35.83
C GLU A 204 -14.49 4.07 36.71
N LEU A 205 -15.64 4.33 37.28
CA LEU A 205 -15.78 5.33 38.31
C LEU A 205 -15.68 4.61 39.69
N ALA A 206 -14.67 4.96 40.47
CA ALA A 206 -14.44 4.35 41.78
C ALA A 206 -14.25 5.39 42.87
N ALA A 207 -14.77 5.10 44.06
CA ALA A 207 -14.50 5.91 45.23
C ALA A 207 -13.03 5.76 45.66
N PHE A 208 -12.43 6.84 46.15
CA PHE A 208 -11.11 6.77 46.74
C PHE A 208 -11.03 5.88 47.96
N THR A 209 -9.88 5.21 48.11
CA THR A 209 -9.58 4.46 49.34
C THR A 209 -9.63 5.39 50.55
N ALA A 210 -10.24 4.93 51.64
CA ALA A 210 -10.30 5.68 52.90
C ALA A 210 -8.88 6.08 53.36
N ASN A 211 -8.76 7.31 53.89
CA ASN A 211 -7.49 7.81 54.40
C ASN A 211 -6.95 6.97 55.54
N GLY A 212 -5.75 6.45 55.41
CA GLY A 212 -5.00 5.75 56.44
C GLY A 212 -3.82 6.53 57.00
N PHE A 213 -3.57 7.77 56.56
CA PHE A 213 -2.53 8.63 57.08
C PHE A 213 -3.01 9.40 58.29
N PHE A 214 -2.09 9.79 59.18
CA PHE A 214 -2.36 10.73 60.25
C PHE A 214 -1.28 11.80 60.33
N LYS A 215 -1.67 13.03 60.74
CA LYS A 215 -0.77 14.15 60.94
C LYS A 215 -1.15 14.83 62.27
N LYS A 216 -0.16 14.90 63.21
CA LYS A 216 -0.35 15.45 64.54
C LYS A 216 -0.79 16.92 64.45
N GLY A 217 -1.87 17.26 65.15
CA GLY A 217 -2.44 18.62 65.12
C GLY A 217 -3.30 18.96 63.92
N TYR A 218 -3.53 18.02 62.95
CA TYR A 218 -4.33 18.25 61.76
C TYR A 218 -5.45 17.24 61.62
N LYS A 219 -6.56 17.68 61.00
CA LYS A 219 -7.65 16.82 60.55
C LYS A 219 -7.55 16.58 59.06
N PHE A 220 -7.77 15.34 58.61
CA PHE A 220 -7.85 15.06 57.19
C PHE A 220 -9.07 15.75 56.57
N ALA A 221 -8.86 16.59 55.56
CA ALA A 221 -9.91 17.36 54.90
C ALA A 221 -10.29 16.78 53.52
N GLY A 222 -9.40 15.96 52.90
CA GLY A 222 -9.68 15.35 51.59
C GLY A 222 -8.38 15.13 50.77
N TRP A 223 -8.56 14.59 49.61
CA TRP A 223 -7.52 14.35 48.62
C TRP A 223 -7.44 15.49 47.57
N ASN A 224 -6.27 15.85 47.15
CA ASN A 224 -6.03 16.81 46.06
C ASN A 224 -5.03 16.24 45.05
N THR A 225 -5.15 16.61 43.80
CA THR A 225 -4.21 16.23 42.74
C THR A 225 -2.93 17.08 42.71
N VAL A 226 -2.96 18.22 43.38
CA VAL A 226 -1.82 19.14 43.48
C VAL A 226 -1.26 19.06 44.90
N LYS A 227 0.08 18.97 45.00
CA LYS A 227 0.80 19.12 46.27
C LYS A 227 0.77 20.59 46.69
N THR A 228 -0.25 21.03 47.39
CA THR A 228 -0.29 22.35 48.00
C THR A 228 0.67 22.42 49.17
N PRO A 229 1.44 23.51 49.34
CA PRO A 229 2.04 23.82 50.63
C PRO A 229 0.91 23.92 51.67
N THR A 230 1.12 23.34 52.83
CA THR A 230 0.15 23.44 53.95
C THR A 230 0.03 24.91 54.28
N GLU A 231 -1.02 25.60 53.84
CA GLU A 231 -1.34 26.89 54.41
C GLU A 231 -1.64 26.65 55.87
N ALA A 232 -0.85 27.29 56.74
CA ALA A 232 -1.16 27.36 58.14
C ALA A 232 -2.48 28.16 58.28
N VAL A 233 -3.54 27.53 58.73
CA VAL A 233 -4.77 28.20 59.18
C VAL A 233 -4.52 28.74 60.57
#